data_ab410ad23c14708bd9c615385339dc79
#
_entry.id   ab410ad23c14708bd9c615385339dc79
#
_cell.length_a   1.000
_cell.length_b   1.000
_cell.length_c   1.000
_cell.angle_alpha   90.00
_cell.angle_beta   90.00
_cell.angle_gamma   90.00
#
_symmetry.space_group_name_H-M   'P 1'
#
loop_
_entity.id
_entity.type
_entity.pdbx_description
1 polymer ?
#
loop_
_entity_poly.entity_id
_entity_poly.type
_entity_poly.pdbx_seq_one_letter_code
_entity_poly.pdbx_strand_id
1 'polypeptide(L)'
;MSILIDRNTRVMTQGITGKTGAFHTRLCRDYANGKACFVAGVNPNKAGENFEGIPIYGTVRDAKQQTGATVSVIYVPPPFAASAIDEAVDADLDLVICITEGVPVRDMIATRNRMRGKKTILVGPNCPGVITPDEIKIGIMPGHIHKKGRIGVVSRSGTLTYEAVGQLMDLGLGQSTCVGIGGDPVNGLKHVDVMRLFNDDPETDAVIMVGEIGGDDEETCARWIKAYMKKPVVGFIAGVTAPPGKRMGHAGAIISGGKGTATEKLAVMEECGIKVTRNPAEMATLLKSVL
;
A
#
# COMPACT_ATOMS: atom_id res chain seq x y z
N MET A 1 3.19 17.84 4.14
CA MET A 1 3.42 17.04 2.91
C MET A 1 3.02 15.61 3.23
N SER A 2 2.53 14.87 2.28
CA SER A 2 2.21 13.44 2.42
C SER A 2 3.28 12.61 1.76
N ILE A 3 3.37 11.34 2.07
CA ILE A 3 4.27 10.43 1.38
C ILE A 3 3.58 9.80 0.17
N LEU A 4 4.31 9.54 -0.90
CA LEU A 4 3.90 8.86 -2.15
C LEU A 4 2.87 9.60 -3.01
N ILE A 5 1.78 10.12 -2.43
CA ILE A 5 0.67 10.76 -3.17
C ILE A 5 0.14 11.99 -2.44
N ASP A 6 -0.29 13.00 -3.19
CA ASP A 6 -0.90 14.24 -2.70
C ASP A 6 -2.03 14.73 -3.63
N ARG A 7 -2.62 15.88 -3.30
CA ARG A 7 -3.68 16.53 -4.08
C ARG A 7 -3.31 16.89 -5.51
N ASN A 8 -2.03 16.90 -5.87
CA ASN A 8 -1.53 17.22 -7.21
C ASN A 8 -1.19 15.97 -8.03
N THR A 9 -1.29 14.80 -7.42
CA THR A 9 -0.97 13.50 -8.04
C THR A 9 -1.89 13.25 -9.24
N ARG A 10 -1.31 12.95 -10.41
CA ARG A 10 -2.05 12.65 -11.64
C ARG A 10 -2.08 11.15 -11.88
N VAL A 11 -3.27 10.59 -11.87
CA VAL A 11 -3.51 9.13 -11.84
C VAL A 11 -4.15 8.65 -13.14
N MET A 12 -3.65 7.53 -13.66
CA MET A 12 -4.34 6.72 -14.65
C MET A 12 -4.81 5.40 -14.04
N THR A 13 -5.91 4.85 -14.55
CA THR A 13 -6.43 3.54 -14.12
C THR A 13 -6.27 2.52 -15.24
N GLN A 14 -5.41 1.50 -15.05
CA GLN A 14 -5.36 0.33 -15.91
C GLN A 14 -6.47 -0.66 -15.52
N GLY A 15 -7.31 -1.02 -16.50
CA GLY A 15 -8.50 -1.83 -16.26
C GLY A 15 -9.75 -1.01 -15.88
N ILE A 16 -9.80 0.29 -16.23
CA ILE A 16 -10.89 1.22 -15.88
C ILE A 16 -12.28 0.75 -16.31
N THR A 17 -12.39 0.01 -17.39
CA THR A 17 -13.67 -0.49 -17.92
C THR A 17 -14.13 -1.81 -17.31
N GLY A 18 -13.29 -2.47 -16.51
CA GLY A 18 -13.65 -3.66 -15.74
C GLY A 18 -14.55 -3.30 -14.56
N LYS A 19 -15.39 -4.25 -14.11
CA LYS A 19 -16.33 -4.02 -13.00
C LYS A 19 -15.64 -3.43 -11.76
N THR A 20 -14.53 -4.02 -11.32
CA THR A 20 -13.77 -3.56 -10.15
C THR A 20 -13.09 -2.22 -10.40
N GLY A 21 -12.41 -2.07 -11.54
CA GLY A 21 -11.72 -0.82 -11.90
C GLY A 21 -12.69 0.35 -12.02
N ALA A 22 -13.82 0.16 -12.70
CA ALA A 22 -14.86 1.18 -12.83
C ALA A 22 -15.41 1.61 -11.46
N PHE A 23 -15.77 0.63 -10.62
CA PHE A 23 -16.34 0.91 -9.30
C PHE A 23 -15.38 1.69 -8.41
N HIS A 24 -14.15 1.22 -8.27
CA HIS A 24 -13.17 1.89 -7.39
C HIS A 24 -12.66 3.20 -7.96
N THR A 25 -12.56 3.35 -9.28
CA THR A 25 -12.21 4.65 -9.89
C THR A 25 -13.25 5.72 -9.56
N ARG A 26 -14.57 5.39 -9.61
CA ARG A 26 -15.62 6.32 -9.16
C ARG A 26 -15.42 6.74 -7.71
N LEU A 27 -15.27 5.78 -6.81
CA LEU A 27 -15.07 6.06 -5.38
C LEU A 27 -13.78 6.88 -5.11
N CYS A 28 -12.74 6.69 -5.89
CA CYS A 28 -11.51 7.48 -5.78
C CYS A 28 -11.71 8.90 -6.32
N ARG A 29 -12.44 9.06 -7.42
CA ARG A 29 -12.78 10.38 -7.98
C ARG A 29 -13.68 11.20 -7.07
N ASP A 30 -14.61 10.53 -6.40
CA ASP A 30 -15.57 11.21 -5.52
C ASP A 30 -14.95 11.59 -4.16
N TYR A 31 -13.73 11.11 -3.88
CA TYR A 31 -13.01 11.42 -2.65
C TYR A 31 -12.11 12.64 -2.82
N ALA A 32 -12.32 13.68 -1.99
CA ALA A 32 -11.49 14.89 -1.90
C ALA A 32 -11.15 15.51 -3.30
N ASN A 33 -9.87 15.54 -3.68
CA ASN A 33 -9.43 16.09 -4.96
C ASN A 33 -9.44 15.07 -6.11
N GLY A 34 -10.03 13.90 -5.91
CA GLY A 34 -9.98 12.79 -6.87
C GLY A 34 -10.43 13.15 -8.29
N LYS A 35 -11.44 14.03 -8.44
CA LYS A 35 -11.90 14.48 -9.77
C LYS A 35 -10.81 15.19 -10.59
N ALA A 36 -9.94 15.93 -9.93
CA ALA A 36 -8.81 16.60 -10.57
C ALA A 36 -7.62 15.65 -10.79
N CYS A 37 -7.48 14.65 -9.93
CA CYS A 37 -6.35 13.72 -9.91
C CYS A 37 -6.48 12.60 -10.94
N PHE A 38 -7.67 11.99 -11.11
CA PHE A 38 -7.87 10.87 -12.04
C PHE A 38 -8.12 11.37 -13.45
N VAL A 39 -7.09 11.29 -14.30
CA VAL A 39 -7.03 11.99 -15.60
C VAL A 39 -7.05 11.07 -16.82
N ALA A 40 -6.83 9.76 -16.65
CA ALA A 40 -6.78 8.81 -17.74
C ALA A 40 -7.27 7.42 -17.34
N GLY A 41 -7.84 6.70 -18.31
CA GLY A 41 -8.01 5.25 -18.27
C GLY A 41 -7.11 4.57 -19.29
N VAL A 42 -6.72 3.33 -19.04
CA VAL A 42 -5.99 2.51 -20.01
C VAL A 42 -6.72 1.20 -20.25
N ASN A 43 -7.05 0.95 -21.51
CA ASN A 43 -7.58 -0.31 -22.03
C ASN A 43 -7.27 -0.42 -23.52
N PRO A 44 -6.43 -1.38 -23.98
CA PRO A 44 -6.04 -1.49 -25.39
C PRO A 44 -7.24 -1.66 -26.35
N ASN A 45 -8.32 -2.33 -25.89
CA ASN A 45 -9.49 -2.63 -26.70
C ASN A 45 -10.55 -1.50 -26.73
N LYS A 46 -10.32 -0.42 -25.95
CA LYS A 46 -11.27 0.68 -25.78
C LYS A 46 -10.61 2.06 -25.91
N ALA A 47 -9.49 2.10 -26.63
CA ALA A 47 -8.80 3.36 -26.92
C ALA A 47 -9.72 4.32 -27.71
N GLY A 48 -9.77 5.59 -27.27
CA GLY A 48 -10.64 6.60 -27.85
C GLY A 48 -12.04 6.69 -27.24
N GLU A 49 -12.44 5.69 -26.42
CA GLU A 49 -13.67 5.80 -25.61
C GLU A 49 -13.47 6.73 -24.41
N ASN A 50 -14.57 7.01 -23.72
CA ASN A 50 -14.60 7.86 -22.54
C ASN A 50 -15.28 7.15 -21.37
N PHE A 51 -14.69 7.21 -20.19
CA PHE A 51 -15.27 6.72 -18.95
C PHE A 51 -15.67 7.89 -18.06
N GLU A 52 -16.92 8.32 -18.15
CA GLU A 52 -17.50 9.39 -17.31
C GLU A 52 -16.65 10.68 -17.26
N GLY A 53 -16.19 11.12 -18.42
CA GLY A 53 -15.33 12.29 -18.57
C GLY A 53 -13.83 11.99 -18.54
N ILE A 54 -13.41 10.76 -18.25
CA ILE A 54 -12.01 10.33 -18.31
C ILE A 54 -11.73 9.71 -19.68
N PRO A 55 -10.78 10.23 -20.49
CA PRO A 55 -10.39 9.62 -21.76
C PRO A 55 -9.68 8.29 -21.54
N ILE A 56 -9.95 7.32 -22.41
CA ILE A 56 -9.32 5.99 -22.40
C ILE A 56 -8.28 5.91 -23.50
N TYR A 57 -7.07 5.53 -23.13
CA TYR A 57 -5.94 5.33 -24.04
C TYR A 57 -5.64 3.83 -24.23
N GLY A 58 -5.01 3.51 -25.36
CA GLY A 58 -4.58 2.15 -25.66
C GLY A 58 -3.37 1.69 -24.85
N THR A 59 -2.50 2.63 -24.48
CA THR A 59 -1.26 2.34 -23.75
C THR A 59 -1.04 3.31 -22.59
N VAL A 60 -0.25 2.88 -21.60
CA VAL A 60 0.22 3.72 -20.48
C VAL A 60 1.06 4.89 -21.01
N ARG A 61 1.89 4.66 -22.03
CA ARG A 61 2.73 5.69 -22.62
C ARG A 61 1.90 6.81 -23.24
N ASP A 62 0.88 6.48 -24.02
CA ASP A 62 -0.01 7.47 -24.62
C ASP A 62 -0.78 8.25 -23.54
N ALA A 63 -1.32 7.55 -22.54
CA ALA A 63 -1.99 8.17 -21.41
C ALA A 63 -1.09 9.19 -20.69
N LYS A 64 0.17 8.79 -20.39
CA LYS A 64 1.16 9.68 -19.78
C LYS A 64 1.44 10.92 -20.64
N GLN A 65 1.69 10.74 -21.93
CA GLN A 65 2.03 11.84 -22.84
C GLN A 65 0.88 12.85 -22.99
N GLN A 66 -0.35 12.37 -23.08
CA GLN A 66 -1.52 13.22 -23.31
C GLN A 66 -2.05 13.89 -22.04
N THR A 67 -1.83 13.28 -20.87
CA THR A 67 -2.44 13.79 -19.64
C THR A 67 -1.44 14.20 -18.56
N GLY A 68 -0.16 13.87 -18.71
CA GLY A 68 0.85 14.08 -17.68
C GLY A 68 0.65 13.19 -16.44
N ALA A 69 -0.07 12.07 -16.56
CA ALA A 69 -0.23 11.13 -15.45
C ALA A 69 1.12 10.50 -15.06
N THR A 70 1.41 10.49 -13.77
CA THR A 70 2.66 9.96 -13.19
C THR A 70 2.45 8.72 -12.34
N VAL A 71 1.18 8.42 -12.02
CA VAL A 71 0.80 7.27 -11.18
C VAL A 71 -0.18 6.37 -11.93
N SER A 72 0.03 5.05 -11.86
CA SER A 72 -0.94 4.07 -12.32
C SER A 72 -1.52 3.28 -11.15
N VAL A 73 -2.85 3.11 -11.13
CA VAL A 73 -3.54 2.11 -10.32
C VAL A 73 -4.05 0.96 -11.20
N ILE A 74 -3.76 -0.28 -10.78
CA ILE A 74 -4.00 -1.47 -11.58
C ILE A 74 -5.09 -2.34 -10.96
N TYR A 75 -6.15 -2.61 -11.75
CA TYR A 75 -7.28 -3.50 -11.41
C TYR A 75 -7.47 -4.61 -12.44
N VAL A 76 -6.53 -4.80 -13.35
CA VAL A 76 -6.62 -5.85 -14.36
C VAL A 76 -6.61 -7.25 -13.73
N PRO A 77 -7.18 -8.28 -14.38
CA PRO A 77 -7.17 -9.64 -13.86
C PRO A 77 -5.76 -10.19 -13.61
N PRO A 78 -5.58 -11.13 -12.66
CA PRO A 78 -4.26 -11.62 -12.23
C PRO A 78 -3.29 -12.05 -13.35
N PRO A 79 -3.72 -12.75 -14.43
CA PRO A 79 -2.81 -13.15 -15.51
C PRO A 79 -2.20 -11.98 -16.28
N PHE A 80 -2.79 -10.78 -16.19
CA PHE A 80 -2.35 -9.59 -16.92
C PHE A 80 -1.69 -8.53 -16.00
N ALA A 81 -1.74 -8.72 -14.69
CA ALA A 81 -1.30 -7.70 -13.75
C ALA A 81 0.21 -7.44 -13.82
N ALA A 82 1.03 -8.48 -13.94
CA ALA A 82 2.47 -8.33 -14.09
C ALA A 82 2.83 -7.55 -15.37
N SER A 83 2.19 -7.86 -16.50
CA SER A 83 2.38 -7.12 -17.76
C SER A 83 1.93 -5.66 -17.65
N ALA A 84 0.86 -5.39 -16.91
CA ALA A 84 0.39 -4.02 -16.67
C ALA A 84 1.37 -3.22 -15.78
N ILE A 85 2.00 -3.87 -14.81
CA ILE A 85 3.09 -3.27 -14.02
C ILE A 85 4.28 -2.98 -14.93
N ASP A 86 4.71 -3.95 -15.75
CA ASP A 86 5.83 -3.82 -16.67
C ASP A 86 5.62 -2.66 -17.65
N GLU A 87 4.42 -2.52 -18.22
CA GLU A 87 4.07 -1.42 -19.12
C GLU A 87 4.20 -0.05 -18.43
N ALA A 88 3.75 0.06 -17.18
CA ALA A 88 3.86 1.28 -16.39
C ALA A 88 5.33 1.62 -16.05
N VAL A 89 6.14 0.61 -15.74
CA VAL A 89 7.59 0.75 -15.50
C VAL A 89 8.33 1.17 -16.78
N ASP A 90 7.99 0.58 -17.93
CA ASP A 90 8.61 0.92 -19.22
C ASP A 90 8.18 2.30 -19.74
N ALA A 91 7.06 2.83 -19.23
CA ALA A 91 6.64 4.21 -19.46
C ALA A 91 7.26 5.21 -18.45
N ASP A 92 8.16 4.75 -17.56
CA ASP A 92 8.82 5.54 -16.53
C ASP A 92 7.84 6.31 -15.62
N LEU A 93 6.73 5.67 -15.20
CA LEU A 93 5.85 6.25 -14.18
C LEU A 93 6.58 6.34 -12.84
N ASP A 94 6.22 7.32 -12.02
CA ASP A 94 6.83 7.50 -10.70
C ASP A 94 6.35 6.43 -9.71
N LEU A 95 5.04 6.09 -9.78
CA LEU A 95 4.40 5.15 -8.84
C LEU A 95 3.42 4.23 -9.57
N VAL A 96 3.45 2.95 -9.21
CA VAL A 96 2.48 1.94 -9.62
C VAL A 96 1.86 1.31 -8.38
N ILE A 97 0.52 1.28 -8.31
CA ILE A 97 -0.24 0.67 -7.23
C ILE A 97 -1.04 -0.49 -7.80
N CYS A 98 -0.62 -1.72 -7.53
CA CYS A 98 -1.29 -2.92 -8.02
C CYS A 98 -2.22 -3.50 -6.95
N ILE A 99 -3.54 -3.36 -7.18
CA ILE A 99 -4.56 -3.86 -6.25
C ILE A 99 -4.77 -5.36 -6.42
N THR A 100 -4.58 -5.87 -7.63
CA THR A 100 -4.89 -7.24 -8.03
C THR A 100 -4.23 -8.26 -7.11
N GLU A 101 -5.04 -9.18 -6.60
CA GLU A 101 -4.63 -10.40 -5.88
C GLU A 101 -4.47 -11.57 -6.84
N GLY A 102 -3.62 -12.55 -6.47
CA GLY A 102 -3.45 -13.79 -7.23
C GLY A 102 -2.51 -13.68 -8.44
N VAL A 103 -1.67 -12.66 -8.47
CA VAL A 103 -0.61 -12.54 -9.48
C VAL A 103 0.39 -13.69 -9.29
N PRO A 104 0.74 -14.45 -10.36
CA PRO A 104 1.68 -15.56 -10.23
C PRO A 104 3.04 -15.09 -9.70
N VAL A 105 3.57 -15.79 -8.70
CA VAL A 105 4.89 -15.46 -8.08
C VAL A 105 6.00 -15.41 -9.13
N ARG A 106 6.00 -16.35 -10.09
CA ARG A 106 6.98 -16.37 -11.18
C ARG A 106 6.98 -15.08 -12.00
N ASP A 107 5.80 -14.57 -12.31
CA ASP A 107 5.64 -13.35 -13.11
C ASP A 107 6.12 -12.13 -12.31
N MET A 108 5.80 -12.08 -11.01
CA MET A 108 6.29 -11.02 -10.14
C MET A 108 7.81 -11.04 -9.94
N ILE A 109 8.44 -12.23 -9.93
CA ILE A 109 9.92 -12.32 -9.92
C ILE A 109 10.50 -11.70 -11.20
N ALA A 110 9.92 -11.98 -12.37
CA ALA A 110 10.35 -11.39 -13.64
C ALA A 110 10.17 -9.86 -13.65
N THR A 111 9.00 -9.38 -13.22
CA THR A 111 8.70 -7.95 -13.08
C THR A 111 9.68 -7.26 -12.12
N ARG A 112 9.96 -7.83 -10.95
CA ARG A 112 10.94 -7.27 -10.00
C ARG A 112 12.36 -7.21 -10.56
N ASN A 113 12.75 -8.19 -11.38
CA ASN A 113 14.03 -8.13 -12.09
C ASN A 113 14.06 -7.01 -13.13
N ARG A 114 12.97 -6.81 -13.90
CA ARG A 114 12.82 -5.71 -14.86
C ARG A 114 12.89 -4.33 -14.19
N MET A 115 12.40 -4.21 -12.98
CA MET A 115 12.43 -2.97 -12.19
C MET A 115 13.82 -2.60 -11.67
N ARG A 116 14.82 -3.47 -11.72
CA ARG A 116 16.17 -3.16 -11.22
C ARG A 116 16.75 -1.95 -11.94
N GLY A 117 17.18 -0.93 -11.17
CA GLY A 117 17.71 0.32 -11.69
C GLY A 117 16.67 1.29 -12.26
N LYS A 118 15.38 0.95 -12.20
CA LYS A 118 14.29 1.87 -12.55
C LYS A 118 13.91 2.74 -11.35
N LYS A 119 13.38 3.94 -11.64
CA LYS A 119 12.91 4.88 -10.60
C LYS A 119 11.52 4.56 -10.10
N THR A 120 10.73 3.84 -10.89
CA THR A 120 9.33 3.54 -10.58
C THR A 120 9.20 2.79 -9.26
N ILE A 121 8.39 3.33 -8.37
CA ILE A 121 8.01 2.69 -7.11
C ILE A 121 6.80 1.78 -7.36
N LEU A 122 6.81 0.58 -6.77
CA LEU A 122 5.67 -0.35 -6.81
C LEU A 122 5.09 -0.53 -5.40
N VAL A 123 3.78 -0.39 -5.26
CA VAL A 123 2.99 -0.77 -4.09
C VAL A 123 2.10 -1.96 -4.45
N GLY A 124 2.14 -3.02 -3.67
CA GLY A 124 1.49 -4.29 -4.00
C GLY A 124 2.39 -5.23 -4.82
N PRO A 125 1.84 -6.26 -5.49
CA PRO A 125 0.42 -6.55 -5.67
C PRO A 125 -0.32 -6.97 -4.39
N ASN A 126 -1.63 -7.29 -4.54
CA ASN A 126 -2.49 -7.70 -3.44
C ASN A 126 -2.50 -6.68 -2.29
N CYS A 127 -2.75 -5.42 -2.61
CA CYS A 127 -2.74 -4.33 -1.65
C CYS A 127 -4.03 -3.50 -1.69
N PRO A 128 -4.39 -2.81 -0.59
CA PRO A 128 -5.56 -1.94 -0.59
C PRO A 128 -5.29 -0.56 -1.22
N GLY A 129 -4.04 -0.25 -1.53
CA GLY A 129 -3.63 1.03 -2.09
C GLY A 129 -3.03 2.00 -1.06
N VAL A 130 -3.17 3.29 -1.35
CA VAL A 130 -2.64 4.40 -0.54
C VAL A 130 -3.71 5.47 -0.38
N ILE A 131 -3.81 6.08 0.79
CA ILE A 131 -4.68 7.23 1.05
C ILE A 131 -3.95 8.31 1.86
N THR A 132 -4.01 9.54 1.37
CA THR A 132 -3.71 10.75 2.12
C THR A 132 -5.05 11.42 2.45
N PRO A 133 -5.51 11.37 3.71
CA PRO A 133 -6.83 11.84 4.07
C PRO A 133 -7.05 13.31 3.71
N ASP A 134 -8.25 13.62 3.22
CA ASP A 134 -8.69 14.94 2.70
C ASP A 134 -7.92 15.45 1.48
N GLU A 135 -7.03 14.62 0.91
CA GLU A 135 -6.31 14.97 -0.31
C GLU A 135 -6.64 14.04 -1.48
N ILE A 136 -6.32 12.75 -1.34
CA ILE A 136 -6.52 11.76 -2.41
C ILE A 136 -6.52 10.33 -1.83
N LYS A 137 -7.29 9.45 -2.45
CA LYS A 137 -7.13 8.00 -2.26
C LYS A 137 -6.93 7.30 -3.60
N ILE A 138 -6.06 6.31 -3.62
CA ILE A 138 -5.79 5.47 -4.78
C ILE A 138 -5.87 4.01 -4.33
N GLY A 139 -6.90 3.30 -4.80
CA GLY A 139 -7.16 1.91 -4.41
C GLY A 139 -8.53 1.71 -3.79
N ILE A 140 -8.62 0.75 -2.86
CA ILE A 140 -9.89 0.25 -2.34
C ILE A 140 -10.18 0.70 -0.89
N MET A 141 -9.26 1.42 -0.24
CA MET A 141 -9.47 1.90 1.14
C MET A 141 -10.75 2.73 1.25
N PRO A 142 -11.61 2.51 2.27
CA PRO A 142 -12.83 3.29 2.45
C PRO A 142 -12.52 4.70 2.98
N GLY A 143 -12.73 5.74 2.14
CA GLY A 143 -12.35 7.12 2.49
C GLY A 143 -13.04 7.67 3.73
N HIS A 144 -14.29 7.23 4.01
CA HIS A 144 -15.10 7.76 5.11
C HIS A 144 -14.62 7.39 6.52
N ILE A 145 -13.76 6.38 6.66
CA ILE A 145 -13.16 6.01 7.96
C ILE A 145 -11.82 6.71 8.22
N HIS A 146 -11.32 7.51 7.26
CA HIS A 146 -10.06 8.22 7.38
C HIS A 146 -10.27 9.71 7.67
N LYS A 147 -9.39 10.29 8.46
CA LYS A 147 -9.39 11.71 8.80
C LYS A 147 -7.97 12.25 8.75
N LYS A 148 -7.81 13.45 8.24
CA LYS A 148 -6.50 14.13 8.23
C LYS A 148 -5.94 14.29 9.65
N GLY A 149 -4.69 13.95 9.80
CA GLY A 149 -3.93 14.03 11.05
C GLY A 149 -2.45 13.77 10.83
N ARG A 150 -1.78 13.21 11.84
CA ARG A 150 -0.32 13.13 11.86
C ARG A 150 0.21 11.71 12.14
N ILE A 151 -0.64 10.68 12.05
CA ILE A 151 -0.24 9.30 12.29
C ILE A 151 -0.05 8.58 10.96
N GLY A 152 1.15 8.07 10.71
CA GLY A 152 1.43 7.16 9.61
C GLY A 152 0.91 5.74 9.89
N VAL A 153 0.38 5.08 8.88
CA VAL A 153 0.00 3.66 8.98
C VAL A 153 0.61 2.89 7.81
N VAL A 154 1.36 1.85 8.10
CA VAL A 154 1.87 0.90 7.09
C VAL A 154 1.46 -0.52 7.45
N SER A 155 0.88 -1.23 6.48
CA SER A 155 0.30 -2.55 6.74
C SER A 155 0.38 -3.49 5.53
N ARG A 156 0.58 -4.78 5.78
CA ARG A 156 0.39 -5.84 4.77
C ARG A 156 -1.09 -6.16 4.56
N SER A 157 -1.91 -5.92 5.57
CA SER A 157 -3.34 -6.27 5.58
C SER A 157 -4.23 -5.05 5.37
N GLY A 158 -5.16 -5.12 4.42
CA GLY A 158 -6.21 -4.10 4.25
C GLY A 158 -7.12 -4.03 5.47
N THR A 159 -7.64 -5.16 5.94
CA THR A 159 -8.57 -5.23 7.07
C THR A 159 -7.97 -4.68 8.35
N LEU A 160 -6.73 -5.05 8.68
CA LEU A 160 -6.06 -4.53 9.89
C LEU A 160 -5.65 -3.06 9.76
N THR A 161 -5.44 -2.56 8.53
CA THR A 161 -5.33 -1.11 8.30
C THR A 161 -6.60 -0.40 8.73
N TYR A 162 -7.77 -0.92 8.33
CA TYR A 162 -9.07 -0.31 8.68
C TYR A 162 -9.35 -0.38 10.18
N GLU A 163 -8.95 -1.46 10.84
CA GLU A 163 -9.04 -1.60 12.30
C GLU A 163 -8.19 -0.54 13.01
N ALA A 164 -6.93 -0.40 12.63
CA ALA A 164 -6.03 0.61 13.21
C ALA A 164 -6.55 2.04 12.99
N VAL A 165 -7.04 2.32 11.78
CA VAL A 165 -7.59 3.64 11.42
C VAL A 165 -8.86 3.94 12.20
N GLY A 166 -9.79 2.98 12.34
CA GLY A 166 -11.02 3.14 13.14
C GLY A 166 -10.71 3.50 14.59
N GLN A 167 -9.78 2.78 15.23
CA GLN A 167 -9.32 3.06 16.59
C GLN A 167 -8.69 4.46 16.73
N LEU A 168 -7.89 4.88 15.72
CA LEU A 168 -7.32 6.24 15.72
C LEU A 168 -8.44 7.30 15.67
N MET A 169 -9.46 7.07 14.85
CA MET A 169 -10.62 7.96 14.75
C MET A 169 -11.37 8.07 16.08
N ASP A 170 -11.60 6.96 16.78
CA ASP A 170 -12.27 6.93 18.09
C ASP A 170 -11.50 7.72 19.17
N LEU A 171 -10.17 7.78 19.03
CA LEU A 171 -9.29 8.56 19.90
C LEU A 171 -9.10 10.02 19.45
N GLY A 172 -9.78 10.45 18.38
CA GLY A 172 -9.66 11.79 17.81
C GLY A 172 -8.35 12.02 17.04
N LEU A 173 -7.57 10.97 16.81
CA LEU A 173 -6.33 11.00 16.03
C LEU A 173 -6.63 10.75 14.55
N GLY A 174 -5.94 11.48 13.66
CA GLY A 174 -6.06 11.32 12.22
C GLY A 174 -4.75 10.81 11.60
N GLN A 175 -4.80 10.50 10.31
CA GLN A 175 -3.66 9.93 9.61
C GLN A 175 -3.00 10.96 8.69
N SER A 176 -1.65 10.92 8.60
CA SER A 176 -0.89 11.64 7.58
C SER A 176 -0.99 10.92 6.24
N THR A 177 -0.67 9.64 6.21
CA THR A 177 -0.86 8.75 5.06
C THR A 177 -1.05 7.32 5.56
N CYS A 178 -1.91 6.54 4.90
CA CYS A 178 -2.00 5.09 5.09
C CYS A 178 -1.49 4.38 3.84
N VAL A 179 -0.55 3.46 4.01
CA VAL A 179 0.06 2.68 2.93
C VAL A 179 -0.19 1.20 3.16
N GLY A 180 -0.95 0.58 2.28
CA GLY A 180 -1.08 -0.86 2.24
C GLY A 180 -0.07 -1.46 1.28
N ILE A 181 0.93 -2.18 1.78
CA ILE A 181 2.01 -2.73 0.95
C ILE A 181 1.69 -4.09 0.33
N GLY A 182 0.62 -4.75 0.79
CA GLY A 182 0.16 -6.03 0.26
C GLY A 182 0.74 -7.26 0.95
N GLY A 183 0.03 -8.38 0.78
CA GLY A 183 0.33 -9.67 1.43
C GLY A 183 1.03 -10.70 0.56
N ASP A 184 1.45 -10.34 -0.66
CA ASP A 184 2.14 -11.27 -1.55
C ASP A 184 3.62 -11.43 -1.18
N PRO A 185 4.22 -12.62 -1.41
CA PRO A 185 5.61 -12.88 -1.04
C PRO A 185 6.63 -12.10 -1.88
N VAL A 186 6.26 -11.75 -3.12
CA VAL A 186 7.07 -10.93 -4.03
C VAL A 186 6.28 -9.66 -4.34
N ASN A 187 6.53 -8.62 -3.60
CA ASN A 187 5.86 -7.33 -3.71
C ASN A 187 6.85 -6.18 -4.01
N GLY A 188 6.33 -4.98 -4.12
CA GLY A 188 7.06 -3.73 -4.31
C GLY A 188 7.74 -3.23 -3.05
N LEU A 189 7.21 -2.13 -2.48
CA LEU A 189 7.68 -1.55 -1.23
C LEU A 189 7.56 -2.53 -0.07
N LYS A 190 8.56 -2.48 0.81
CA LYS A 190 8.60 -3.17 2.10
C LYS A 190 8.29 -2.20 3.23
N HIS A 191 8.03 -2.72 4.44
CA HIS A 191 7.83 -1.88 5.62
C HIS A 191 8.96 -0.86 5.79
N VAL A 192 10.21 -1.28 5.64
CA VAL A 192 11.39 -0.39 5.82
C VAL A 192 11.39 0.77 4.83
N ASP A 193 10.95 0.55 3.60
CA ASP A 193 10.91 1.61 2.58
C ASP A 193 9.88 2.68 2.94
N VAL A 194 8.70 2.26 3.40
CA VAL A 194 7.64 3.18 3.85
C VAL A 194 8.04 3.89 5.15
N MET A 195 8.70 3.20 6.07
CA MET A 195 9.20 3.81 7.31
C MET A 195 10.23 4.91 7.06
N ARG A 196 11.10 4.76 6.06
CA ARG A 196 12.02 5.83 5.64
C ARG A 196 11.26 7.08 5.22
N LEU A 197 10.23 6.92 4.40
CA LEU A 197 9.40 8.04 3.97
C LEU A 197 8.69 8.71 5.15
N PHE A 198 8.12 7.96 6.08
CA PHE A 198 7.50 8.51 7.29
C PHE A 198 8.50 9.19 8.22
N ASN A 199 9.71 8.67 8.33
CA ASN A 199 10.76 9.29 9.15
C ASN A 199 11.10 10.70 8.65
N ASP A 200 11.13 10.88 7.33
CA ASP A 200 11.50 12.14 6.68
C ASP A 200 10.29 13.09 6.50
N ASP A 201 9.06 12.62 6.68
CA ASP A 201 7.85 13.43 6.52
C ASP A 201 7.58 14.30 7.75
N PRO A 202 7.64 15.65 7.65
CA PRO A 202 7.40 16.54 8.78
C PRO A 202 5.95 16.55 9.29
N GLU A 203 5.00 15.99 8.52
CA GLU A 203 3.59 15.90 8.91
C GLU A 203 3.24 14.57 9.58
N THR A 204 4.20 13.66 9.73
CA THR A 204 4.04 12.41 10.47
C THR A 204 4.74 12.49 11.82
N ASP A 205 4.02 12.31 12.92
CA ASP A 205 4.56 12.35 14.28
C ASP A 205 4.87 10.96 14.83
N ALA A 206 4.09 9.95 14.46
CA ALA A 206 4.26 8.57 14.90
C ALA A 206 3.69 7.59 13.86
N VAL A 207 4.02 6.31 13.96
CA VAL A 207 3.61 5.31 12.98
C VAL A 207 3.06 4.05 13.65
N ILE A 208 1.96 3.51 13.10
CA ILE A 208 1.49 2.15 13.37
C ILE A 208 2.01 1.23 12.26
N MET A 209 2.76 0.21 12.64
CA MET A 209 3.28 -0.83 11.77
C MET A 209 2.53 -2.13 11.98
N VAL A 210 1.84 -2.60 10.93
CA VAL A 210 1.08 -3.86 10.98
C VAL A 210 1.72 -4.88 10.04
N GLY A 211 2.20 -5.96 10.63
CA GLY A 211 2.78 -7.08 9.92
C GLY A 211 1.99 -8.38 10.11
N GLU A 212 2.55 -9.45 9.61
CA GLU A 212 1.98 -10.80 9.72
C GLU A 212 3.08 -11.86 9.70
N ILE A 213 2.72 -13.10 9.94
CA ILE A 213 3.63 -14.24 9.82
C ILE A 213 4.20 -14.37 8.41
N GLY A 214 5.38 -14.96 8.30
CA GLY A 214 6.09 -15.24 7.03
C GLY A 214 7.06 -14.15 6.60
N GLY A 215 8.14 -14.57 5.96
CA GLY A 215 9.25 -13.69 5.59
C GLY A 215 9.96 -13.07 6.81
N ASP A 216 10.80 -12.07 6.55
CA ASP A 216 11.63 -11.35 7.54
C ASP A 216 11.57 -9.82 7.38
N ASP A 217 10.58 -9.33 6.63
CA ASP A 217 10.46 -7.90 6.31
C ASP A 217 10.27 -7.05 7.58
N GLU A 218 9.47 -7.52 8.55
CA GLU A 218 9.19 -6.81 9.79
C GLU A 218 10.41 -6.76 10.70
N GLU A 219 11.18 -7.83 10.80
CA GLU A 219 12.44 -7.87 11.57
C GLU A 219 13.51 -6.97 10.95
N THR A 220 13.62 -6.98 9.62
CA THR A 220 14.51 -6.08 8.88
C THR A 220 14.13 -4.62 9.12
N CYS A 221 12.85 -4.31 9.08
CA CYS A 221 12.32 -3.00 9.38
C CYS A 221 12.59 -2.59 10.83
N ALA A 222 12.37 -3.49 11.80
CA ALA A 222 12.61 -3.21 13.22
C ALA A 222 14.06 -2.84 13.51
N ARG A 223 15.02 -3.55 12.93
CA ARG A 223 16.44 -3.23 13.07
C ARG A 223 16.78 -1.86 12.46
N TRP A 224 16.17 -1.51 11.33
CA TRP A 224 16.34 -0.18 10.73
C TRP A 224 15.71 0.91 11.61
N ILE A 225 14.51 0.68 12.17
CA ILE A 225 13.84 1.59 13.11
C ILE A 225 14.75 1.89 14.30
N LYS A 226 15.33 0.85 14.94
CA LYS A 226 16.26 1.01 16.06
C LYS A 226 17.44 1.93 15.73
N ALA A 227 17.94 1.85 14.50
CA ALA A 227 19.16 2.58 14.11
C ALA A 227 18.88 4.02 13.65
N TYR A 228 17.73 4.28 13.02
CA TYR A 228 17.52 5.51 12.25
C TYR A 228 16.21 6.24 12.52
N MET A 229 15.18 5.58 13.05
CA MET A 229 13.85 6.19 13.22
C MET A 229 13.87 7.19 14.36
N LYS A 230 13.36 8.41 14.10
CA LYS A 230 13.32 9.51 15.07
C LYS A 230 11.94 9.67 15.70
N LYS A 231 10.96 8.88 15.26
CA LYS A 231 9.54 9.00 15.63
C LYS A 231 9.08 7.74 16.35
N PRO A 232 8.14 7.84 17.29
CA PRO A 232 7.56 6.66 17.93
C PRO A 232 6.93 5.70 16.91
N VAL A 233 7.16 4.41 17.10
CA VAL A 233 6.54 3.34 16.31
C VAL A 233 5.92 2.33 17.25
N VAL A 234 4.69 1.93 16.94
CA VAL A 234 4.05 0.79 17.60
C VAL A 234 3.75 -0.30 16.58
N GLY A 235 3.76 -1.54 17.02
CA GLY A 235 3.65 -2.68 16.14
C GLY A 235 2.60 -3.71 16.55
N PHE A 236 2.03 -4.34 15.52
CA PHE A 236 1.17 -5.49 15.64
C PHE A 236 1.55 -6.54 14.58
N ILE A 237 1.62 -7.80 14.97
CA ILE A 237 1.88 -8.92 14.06
C ILE A 237 0.71 -9.90 14.12
N ALA A 238 0.03 -10.08 12.98
CA ALA A 238 -1.06 -11.04 12.84
C ALA A 238 -0.53 -12.49 12.77
N GLY A 239 -1.29 -13.44 13.32
CA GLY A 239 -1.02 -14.86 13.18
C GLY A 239 -0.30 -15.50 14.36
N VAL A 240 -0.39 -14.95 15.58
CA VAL A 240 0.20 -15.57 16.81
C VAL A 240 -0.26 -17.02 17.01
N THR A 241 -1.50 -17.34 16.63
CA THR A 241 -2.08 -18.69 16.76
C THR A 241 -2.03 -19.49 15.45
N ALA A 242 -1.33 -18.99 14.43
CA ALA A 242 -1.28 -19.67 13.14
C ALA A 242 -0.46 -20.96 13.22
N PRO A 243 -0.99 -22.09 12.70
CA PRO A 243 -0.25 -23.34 12.68
C PRO A 243 0.89 -23.29 11.64
N PRO A 244 2.07 -23.90 11.95
CA PRO A 244 3.17 -23.99 10.99
C PRO A 244 2.76 -24.68 9.68
N GLY A 245 3.32 -24.22 8.56
CA GLY A 245 3.12 -24.82 7.24
C GLY A 245 1.76 -24.56 6.59
N LYS A 246 0.84 -23.84 7.26
CA LYS A 246 -0.46 -23.46 6.71
C LYS A 246 -0.45 -22.00 6.28
N ARG A 247 -0.88 -21.75 5.04
CA ARG A 247 -1.10 -20.38 4.53
C ARG A 247 -2.33 -19.77 5.22
N MET A 248 -2.17 -18.57 5.76
CA MET A 248 -3.20 -17.86 6.52
C MET A 248 -3.71 -16.61 5.76
N GLY A 249 -4.60 -16.83 4.79
CA GLY A 249 -5.13 -15.75 3.95
C GLY A 249 -4.16 -15.33 2.86
N HIS A 250 -3.27 -14.40 3.13
CA HIS A 250 -2.29 -13.90 2.19
C HIS A 250 -1.30 -14.98 1.70
N ALA A 251 -0.87 -14.88 0.45
CA ALA A 251 0.08 -15.83 -0.13
C ALA A 251 1.45 -15.82 0.59
N GLY A 252 1.85 -14.67 1.14
CA GLY A 252 3.07 -14.52 1.94
C GLY A 252 2.93 -14.89 3.42
N ALA A 253 1.70 -15.06 3.93
CA ALA A 253 1.43 -15.36 5.34
C ALA A 253 1.53 -16.86 5.64
N ILE A 254 2.75 -17.38 5.64
CA ILE A 254 3.05 -18.78 5.91
C ILE A 254 4.35 -18.91 6.73
N ILE A 255 4.31 -19.69 7.81
CA ILE A 255 5.50 -20.08 8.58
C ILE A 255 6.17 -21.23 7.84
N SER A 256 7.37 -21.02 7.32
CA SER A 256 8.11 -22.01 6.54
C SER A 256 9.49 -22.25 7.16
N GLY A 257 9.89 -23.53 7.29
CA GLY A 257 11.18 -23.89 7.88
C GLY A 257 11.36 -23.43 9.33
N GLY A 258 10.26 -23.26 10.07
CA GLY A 258 10.28 -22.82 11.46
C GLY A 258 10.63 -21.34 11.69
N LYS A 259 10.65 -20.54 10.61
CA LYS A 259 10.98 -19.11 10.65
C LYS A 259 9.79 -18.24 10.29
N GLY A 260 9.83 -16.97 10.70
CA GLY A 260 8.80 -15.99 10.39
C GLY A 260 7.53 -16.15 11.21
N THR A 261 7.65 -16.67 12.42
CA THR A 261 6.54 -16.74 13.39
C THR A 261 6.20 -15.35 13.92
N ALA A 262 4.95 -15.13 14.33
CA ALA A 262 4.58 -13.87 14.96
C ALA A 262 5.35 -13.64 16.26
N THR A 263 5.63 -14.68 17.03
CA THR A 263 6.37 -14.60 18.31
C THR A 263 7.80 -14.11 18.09
N GLU A 264 8.52 -14.67 17.10
CA GLU A 264 9.88 -14.23 16.76
C GLU A 264 9.89 -12.76 16.30
N LYS A 265 8.95 -12.38 15.42
CA LYS A 265 8.83 -11.01 14.93
C LYS A 265 8.56 -10.01 16.05
N LEU A 266 7.62 -10.32 16.94
CA LEU A 266 7.30 -9.49 18.10
C LEU A 266 8.51 -9.32 19.03
N ALA A 267 9.23 -10.41 19.31
CA ALA A 267 10.44 -10.36 20.14
C ALA A 267 11.51 -9.45 19.54
N VAL A 268 11.78 -9.56 18.23
CA VAL A 268 12.75 -8.69 17.54
C VAL A 268 12.28 -7.22 17.55
N MET A 269 10.99 -6.96 17.41
CA MET A 269 10.44 -5.61 17.48
C MET A 269 10.65 -5.02 18.88
N GLU A 270 10.36 -5.78 19.95
CA GLU A 270 10.57 -5.38 21.35
C GLU A 270 12.07 -5.10 21.63
N GLU A 271 12.98 -5.99 21.20
CA GLU A 271 14.44 -5.79 21.28
C GLU A 271 14.92 -4.54 20.55
N CYS A 272 14.21 -4.14 19.50
CA CYS A 272 14.47 -2.93 18.74
C CYS A 272 13.83 -1.66 19.34
N GLY A 273 13.12 -1.77 20.46
CA GLY A 273 12.51 -0.63 21.17
C GLY A 273 11.12 -0.25 20.63
N ILE A 274 10.55 -1.07 19.77
CA ILE A 274 9.18 -0.87 19.27
C ILE A 274 8.20 -1.45 20.30
N LYS A 275 7.25 -0.65 20.78
CA LYS A 275 6.18 -1.18 21.61
C LYS A 275 5.20 -1.98 20.76
N VAL A 276 4.85 -3.17 21.21
CA VAL A 276 3.99 -4.09 20.48
C VAL A 276 2.75 -4.46 21.28
N THR A 277 1.67 -4.78 20.60
CA THR A 277 0.49 -5.45 21.18
C THR A 277 0.20 -6.75 20.45
N ARG A 278 -0.39 -7.72 21.18
CA ARG A 278 -0.93 -8.96 20.63
C ARG A 278 -2.44 -8.88 20.39
N ASN A 279 -3.07 -7.79 20.83
CA ASN A 279 -4.49 -7.54 20.64
C ASN A 279 -4.68 -6.49 19.53
N PRO A 280 -5.28 -6.84 18.38
CA PRO A 280 -5.49 -5.88 17.29
C PRO A 280 -6.34 -4.67 17.70
N ALA A 281 -7.20 -4.80 18.73
CA ALA A 281 -8.05 -3.71 19.22
C ALA A 281 -7.31 -2.67 20.09
N GLU A 282 -6.02 -2.83 20.32
CA GLU A 282 -5.22 -1.95 21.20
C GLU A 282 -4.18 -1.10 20.46
N MET A 283 -4.10 -1.19 19.14
CA MET A 283 -3.04 -0.52 18.37
C MET A 283 -2.99 0.99 18.59
N ALA A 284 -4.14 1.66 18.50
CA ALA A 284 -4.18 3.12 18.67
C ALA A 284 -4.03 3.55 20.12
N THR A 285 -4.55 2.77 21.09
CA THR A 285 -4.36 3.03 22.54
C THR A 285 -2.89 2.92 22.90
N LEU A 286 -2.20 1.89 22.37
CA LEU A 286 -0.76 1.72 22.56
C LEU A 286 0.01 2.89 21.93
N LEU A 287 -0.34 3.33 20.72
CA LEU A 287 0.28 4.49 20.09
C LEU A 287 0.10 5.74 20.95
N LYS A 288 -1.11 6.00 21.45
CA LYS A 288 -1.40 7.16 22.32
C LYS A 288 -0.55 7.18 23.59
N SER A 289 -0.12 6.01 24.09
CA SER A 289 0.72 5.91 25.29
C SER A 289 2.19 6.29 25.04
N VAL A 290 2.59 6.49 23.78
CA VAL A 290 3.97 6.84 23.38
C VAL A 290 4.08 8.19 22.68
N LEU A 291 2.96 8.88 22.44
CA LEU A 291 2.88 10.26 21.96
C LEU A 291 3.09 11.24 23.13
#